data_8970e60671590bbd4171b9978c88f54e
#
_entry.id   8970e60671590bbd4171b9978c88f54e
#
_cell.length_a   1.000
_cell.length_b   1.000
_cell.length_c   1.000
_cell.angle_alpha   90.00
_cell.angle_beta   90.00
_cell.angle_gamma   90.00
#
_symmetry.space_group_name_H-M   'P 1'
#
loop_
_entity.id
_entity.type
_entity.pdbx_description
1 polymer ?
#
loop_
_entity_poly.entity_id
_entity_poly.type
_entity_poly.pdbx_seq_one_letter_code
_entity_poly.pdbx_strand_id
1 'polypeptide(L)'
;MHPTSSTIPLNATVERELSPRAVSTGIVLGILLTPSNVYAGLKIGWSFNMSIIALLIGYGIWQGLASRSVGRLPWTLHESNINQTVASAAASIISGGLVAPIPAYTLLTGQQLDAIPMVAWVFSVSFLGIWIAWYLRPSLLNDKALKFPEGMATLETLLHIYNHGHEAATRLKVLLSAALLSGLVKAVDTFMWVIPRWSPSAQLERLTFTADPSLLLVGFGGIIGIRVGLTLLLGAVLAWGGLAPWLLEQGLVTLPHGSSGPQFAALVEWLLWPGVSLMVCSTLASLAIRLWALHRSTKAGGGAIWTIPKPGPAAGFALSIILVVSLQVLLFGINPWMALLTIPLAICLAAVAARVVGATGIPPIGAIGQLSQLSFGIVAPGQVPINLMSANTAGGSAGQCTDLMNDFKVGRAIGATPRKQLIAQTLGIFIGSIVGVLAYLALIPDPQTMLLTEEWPAPAVATWKAVAQTLTLGLDSLSASIRWAIFIGGLVGLLLGILDSLLPAHRARYLPSTAALGLAFVLPASVSLMMALGAVLTWLVSCRWPSLTERFAITAAAGLIAGESITGVGASLWQMLGNG
;
A
#
# COMPACT_ATOMS: atom_id res chain seq x y z
N MET A 1 1.82 -21.63 29.69
CA MET A 1 0.54 -21.28 30.37
C MET A 1 -0.52 -21.18 29.28
N HIS A 2 -1.52 -22.07 29.34
CA HIS A 2 -2.66 -22.02 28.42
C HIS A 2 -3.50 -20.78 28.75
N PRO A 3 -3.88 -19.93 27.76
CA PRO A 3 -4.85 -18.89 28.01
C PRO A 3 -6.22 -19.55 28.15
N THR A 4 -6.78 -19.42 29.36
CA THR A 4 -8.16 -19.75 29.67
C THR A 4 -9.09 -19.02 28.70
N SER A 5 -9.95 -19.76 28.01
CA SER A 5 -11.06 -19.27 27.22
C SER A 5 -12.02 -18.47 28.12
N SER A 6 -11.80 -17.15 28.21
CA SER A 6 -12.81 -16.26 28.76
C SER A 6 -13.94 -16.16 27.74
N THR A 7 -14.98 -16.97 27.95
CA THR A 7 -16.26 -16.81 27.26
C THR A 7 -16.82 -15.45 27.65
N ILE A 8 -16.82 -14.54 26.68
CA ILE A 8 -17.55 -13.26 26.80
C ILE A 8 -19.02 -13.61 27.01
N PRO A 9 -19.69 -13.12 28.06
CA PRO A 9 -21.11 -13.36 28.22
C PRO A 9 -21.86 -12.68 27.08
N LEU A 10 -22.30 -13.45 26.12
CA LEU A 10 -23.22 -13.04 25.06
C LEU A 10 -24.60 -12.81 25.68
N ASN A 11 -24.81 -11.65 26.31
CA ASN A 11 -26.14 -11.14 26.50
C ASN A 11 -26.70 -10.82 25.11
N ALA A 12 -27.66 -11.64 24.67
CA ALA A 12 -28.31 -11.59 23.37
C ALA A 12 -29.30 -10.40 23.26
N THR A 13 -28.80 -9.19 23.41
CA THR A 13 -29.40 -8.04 22.77
C THR A 13 -28.90 -8.07 21.34
N VAL A 14 -29.80 -8.03 20.35
CA VAL A 14 -29.47 -7.95 18.91
C VAL A 14 -28.61 -6.70 18.74
N GLU A 15 -27.27 -6.86 18.86
CA GLU A 15 -26.35 -5.75 18.72
C GLU A 15 -26.47 -5.20 17.29
N ARG A 16 -26.67 -3.89 17.19
CA ARG A 16 -26.74 -3.19 15.91
C ARG A 16 -25.35 -3.17 15.29
N GLU A 17 -25.11 -4.00 14.28
CA GLU A 17 -23.84 -3.99 13.57
C GLU A 17 -23.79 -2.86 12.52
N LEU A 18 -24.63 -2.95 11.48
CA LEU A 18 -24.70 -1.99 10.37
C LEU A 18 -25.61 -0.82 10.75
N SER A 19 -25.20 0.00 11.74
CA SER A 19 -25.95 1.17 12.14
C SER A 19 -25.61 2.38 11.27
N PRO A 20 -26.56 3.32 11.01
CA PRO A 20 -26.27 4.53 10.24
C PRO A 20 -25.07 5.31 10.81
N ARG A 21 -24.95 5.37 12.14
CA ARG A 21 -23.84 6.08 12.79
C ARG A 21 -22.48 5.39 12.55
N ALA A 22 -22.42 4.05 12.53
CA ALA A 22 -21.20 3.32 12.24
C ALA A 22 -20.75 3.52 10.78
N VAL A 23 -21.70 3.44 9.85
CA VAL A 23 -21.45 3.65 8.42
C VAL A 23 -21.05 5.10 8.14
N SER A 24 -21.80 6.09 8.66
CA SER A 24 -21.48 7.51 8.44
C SER A 24 -20.12 7.90 9.02
N THR A 25 -19.78 7.42 10.23
CA THR A 25 -18.46 7.65 10.81
C THR A 25 -17.36 7.00 9.94
N GLY A 26 -17.58 5.77 9.47
CA GLY A 26 -16.66 5.09 8.57
C GLY A 26 -16.47 5.83 7.25
N ILE A 27 -17.54 6.38 6.66
CA ILE A 27 -17.47 7.19 5.44
C ILE A 27 -16.66 8.47 5.69
N VAL A 28 -16.95 9.21 6.77
CA VAL A 28 -16.21 10.44 7.10
C VAL A 28 -14.73 10.17 7.32
N LEU A 29 -14.40 9.11 8.06
CA LEU A 29 -13.01 8.71 8.26
C LEU A 29 -12.38 8.22 6.96
N GLY A 30 -13.10 7.50 6.10
CA GLY A 30 -12.65 7.10 4.78
C GLY A 30 -12.31 8.30 3.90
N ILE A 31 -13.17 9.33 3.86
CA ILE A 31 -12.92 10.59 3.14
C ILE A 31 -11.64 11.26 3.65
N LEU A 32 -11.37 11.22 4.94
CA LEU A 32 -10.19 11.84 5.54
C LEU A 32 -8.91 11.02 5.30
N LEU A 33 -9.00 9.69 5.38
CA LEU A 33 -7.83 8.80 5.35
C LEU A 33 -7.42 8.38 3.92
N THR A 34 -8.34 8.34 2.96
CA THR A 34 -8.05 7.96 1.57
C THR A 34 -7.00 8.87 0.93
N PRO A 35 -7.12 10.23 1.00
CA PRO A 35 -6.11 11.12 0.43
C PRO A 35 -4.72 10.92 1.04
N SER A 36 -4.65 10.59 2.35
CA SER A 36 -3.38 10.31 3.03
C SER A 36 -2.67 9.10 2.43
N ASN A 37 -3.42 8.04 2.09
CA ASN A 37 -2.86 6.86 1.45
C ASN A 37 -2.44 7.12 -0.01
N VAL A 38 -3.19 7.93 -0.76
CA VAL A 38 -2.80 8.36 -2.12
C VAL A 38 -1.49 9.16 -2.06
N TYR A 39 -1.41 10.15 -1.16
CA TYR A 39 -0.21 10.95 -0.95
C TYR A 39 1.02 10.09 -0.59
N ALA A 40 0.89 9.23 0.42
CA ALA A 40 1.96 8.33 0.84
C ALA A 40 2.35 7.34 -0.26
N GLY A 41 1.39 6.77 -0.98
CA GLY A 41 1.63 5.86 -2.08
C GLY A 41 2.43 6.48 -3.23
N LEU A 42 2.15 7.74 -3.57
CA LEU A 42 2.90 8.48 -4.58
C LEU A 42 4.29 8.90 -4.09
N LYS A 43 4.43 9.26 -2.81
CA LYS A 43 5.73 9.66 -2.23
C LYS A 43 6.70 8.50 -2.06
N ILE A 44 6.24 7.37 -1.55
CA ILE A 44 7.10 6.27 -1.09
C ILE A 44 6.75 4.91 -1.68
N GLY A 45 5.70 4.83 -2.49
CA GLY A 45 5.27 3.58 -3.13
C GLY A 45 4.62 2.56 -2.20
N TRP A 46 4.19 2.98 -1.02
CA TRP A 46 3.63 2.10 0.00
C TRP A 46 2.29 2.61 0.51
N SER A 47 1.42 1.68 0.96
CA SER A 47 0.13 1.99 1.58
C SER A 47 0.07 1.48 3.00
N PHE A 48 -0.79 2.08 3.80
CA PHE A 48 -1.02 1.67 5.18
C PHE A 48 -2.40 1.05 5.35
N ASN A 49 -2.46 0.05 6.23
CA ASN A 49 -3.73 -0.39 6.77
C ASN A 49 -4.26 0.66 7.76
N MET A 50 -5.37 1.30 7.41
CA MET A 50 -5.98 2.38 8.21
C MET A 50 -6.99 1.87 9.25
N SER A 51 -7.18 0.55 9.40
CA SER A 51 -8.16 -0.05 10.31
C SER A 51 -7.97 0.39 11.75
N ILE A 52 -6.73 0.34 12.28
CA ILE A 52 -6.43 0.71 13.66
C ILE A 52 -6.67 2.20 13.91
N ILE A 53 -6.30 3.05 12.95
CA ILE A 53 -6.53 4.51 13.03
C ILE A 53 -8.03 4.80 13.07
N ALA A 54 -8.78 4.20 12.16
CA ALA A 54 -10.23 4.34 12.08
C ALA A 54 -10.95 3.86 13.35
N LEU A 55 -10.46 2.74 13.94
CA LEU A 55 -10.95 2.24 15.23
C LEU A 55 -10.75 3.26 16.35
N LEU A 56 -9.54 3.77 16.52
CA LEU A 56 -9.19 4.70 17.59
C LEU A 56 -9.97 6.01 17.48
N ILE A 57 -10.04 6.58 16.28
CA ILE A 57 -10.74 7.84 16.06
C ILE A 57 -12.25 7.64 16.22
N GLY A 58 -12.83 6.61 15.61
CA GLY A 58 -14.27 6.32 15.70
C GLY A 58 -14.72 6.07 17.15
N TYR A 59 -13.98 5.25 17.90
CA TYR A 59 -14.24 5.03 19.32
C TYR A 59 -14.11 6.32 20.13
N GLY A 60 -13.04 7.10 19.91
CA GLY A 60 -12.81 8.35 20.63
C GLY A 60 -13.91 9.39 20.40
N ILE A 61 -14.40 9.53 19.16
CA ILE A 61 -15.52 10.44 18.83
C ILE A 61 -16.77 10.04 19.62
N TRP A 62 -17.17 8.78 19.55
CA TRP A 62 -18.41 8.33 20.19
C TRP A 62 -18.31 8.25 21.71
N GLN A 63 -17.14 7.93 22.26
CA GLN A 63 -16.90 8.01 23.70
C GLN A 63 -16.97 9.44 24.22
N GLY A 64 -16.37 10.40 23.49
CA GLY A 64 -16.45 11.83 23.82
C GLY A 64 -17.86 12.38 23.73
N LEU A 65 -18.65 11.92 22.76
CA LEU A 65 -20.07 12.31 22.64
C LEU A 65 -20.95 11.66 23.72
N ALA A 66 -20.66 10.42 24.10
CA ALA A 66 -21.40 9.72 25.15
C ALA A 66 -21.17 10.34 26.52
N SER A 67 -19.96 10.83 26.81
CA SER A 67 -19.67 11.53 28.09
C SER A 67 -20.39 12.87 28.26
N ARG A 68 -20.84 13.46 27.14
CA ARG A 68 -21.53 14.79 27.14
C ARG A 68 -23.05 14.70 27.07
N SER A 69 -23.63 13.54 26.82
CA SER A 69 -25.08 13.41 26.59
C SER A 69 -25.63 12.20 27.36
N VAL A 70 -26.43 12.45 28.35
CA VAL A 70 -27.18 11.44 29.10
C VAL A 70 -28.21 10.79 28.16
N GLY A 71 -28.27 9.46 28.10
CA GLY A 71 -29.28 8.70 27.34
C GLY A 71 -28.90 8.26 25.93
N ARG A 72 -27.67 8.50 25.44
CA ARG A 72 -27.20 7.91 24.18
C ARG A 72 -26.80 6.46 24.37
N LEU A 73 -27.19 5.61 23.38
CA LEU A 73 -26.77 4.21 23.33
C LEU A 73 -25.23 4.12 23.23
N PRO A 74 -24.59 3.25 24.01
CA PRO A 74 -23.15 3.06 23.95
C PRO A 74 -22.72 2.66 22.55
N TRP A 75 -21.51 3.04 22.18
CA TRP A 75 -20.85 2.59 20.94
C TRP A 75 -20.41 1.16 21.10
N THR A 76 -20.87 0.27 20.19
CA THR A 76 -20.66 -1.17 20.34
C THR A 76 -19.39 -1.63 19.61
N LEU A 77 -18.90 -2.80 20.00
CA LEU A 77 -17.76 -3.48 19.39
C LEU A 77 -18.05 -3.79 17.89
N HIS A 78 -19.29 -4.19 17.56
CA HIS A 78 -19.71 -4.45 16.20
C HIS A 78 -19.80 -3.16 15.37
N GLU A 79 -20.23 -2.04 15.93
CA GLU A 79 -20.21 -0.75 15.26
C GLU A 79 -18.79 -0.26 14.97
N SER A 80 -17.86 -0.47 15.90
CA SER A 80 -16.43 -0.21 15.68
C SER A 80 -15.88 -1.06 14.53
N ASN A 81 -16.27 -2.33 14.43
CA ASN A 81 -15.84 -3.21 13.33
C ASN A 81 -16.38 -2.72 11.99
N ILE A 82 -17.65 -2.34 11.89
CA ILE A 82 -18.21 -1.78 10.65
C ILE A 82 -17.56 -0.45 10.28
N ASN A 83 -17.38 0.45 11.26
CA ASN A 83 -16.71 1.72 11.04
C ASN A 83 -15.30 1.55 10.44
N GLN A 84 -14.48 0.67 11.05
CA GLN A 84 -13.12 0.43 10.56
C GLN A 84 -13.14 -0.24 9.18
N THR A 85 -14.07 -1.19 8.91
CA THR A 85 -14.18 -1.83 7.60
C THR A 85 -14.51 -0.82 6.50
N VAL A 86 -15.46 0.12 6.72
CA VAL A 86 -15.79 1.16 5.74
C VAL A 86 -14.59 2.09 5.50
N ALA A 87 -13.97 2.58 6.58
CA ALA A 87 -12.88 3.55 6.48
C ALA A 87 -11.61 2.94 5.89
N SER A 88 -11.26 1.72 6.29
CA SER A 88 -10.10 0.98 5.78
C SER A 88 -10.27 0.63 4.31
N ALA A 89 -11.46 0.15 3.91
CA ALA A 89 -11.78 -0.14 2.52
C ALA A 89 -11.68 1.08 1.61
N ALA A 90 -12.14 2.24 2.09
CA ALA A 90 -11.98 3.49 1.36
C ALA A 90 -10.50 3.86 1.21
N ALA A 91 -9.71 3.78 2.29
CA ALA A 91 -8.30 4.15 2.26
C ALA A 91 -7.44 3.20 1.42
N SER A 92 -7.78 1.91 1.35
CA SER A 92 -7.04 0.91 0.56
C SER A 92 -7.36 0.94 -0.93
N ILE A 93 -8.23 1.86 -1.38
CA ILE A 93 -8.63 2.01 -2.78
C ILE A 93 -7.46 2.27 -3.74
N ILE A 94 -6.33 2.74 -3.23
CA ILE A 94 -5.13 2.97 -4.03
C ILE A 94 -4.65 1.70 -4.74
N SER A 95 -4.93 0.51 -4.19
CA SER A 95 -4.69 -0.78 -4.84
C SER A 95 -5.44 -0.92 -6.17
N GLY A 96 -6.55 -0.20 -6.36
CA GLY A 96 -7.29 -0.13 -7.62
C GLY A 96 -6.55 0.56 -8.78
N GLY A 97 -5.33 1.05 -8.54
CA GLY A 97 -4.42 1.49 -9.60
C GLY A 97 -3.94 2.92 -9.52
N LEU A 98 -4.39 3.71 -8.54
CA LEU A 98 -4.12 5.17 -8.48
C LEU A 98 -2.64 5.53 -8.30
N VAL A 99 -1.85 4.68 -7.67
CA VAL A 99 -0.45 4.99 -7.33
C VAL A 99 0.58 4.19 -8.12
N ALA A 100 0.16 3.38 -9.09
CA ALA A 100 1.08 2.59 -9.91
C ALA A 100 0.58 2.39 -11.35
N PRO A 101 -0.40 1.49 -11.67
CA PRO A 101 -0.70 1.17 -13.07
C PRO A 101 -1.35 2.29 -13.87
N ILE A 102 -2.26 3.07 -13.28
CA ILE A 102 -2.91 4.19 -13.99
C ILE A 102 -1.88 5.29 -14.34
N PRO A 103 -1.07 5.78 -13.38
CA PRO A 103 -0.01 6.73 -13.72
C PRO A 103 1.02 6.16 -14.70
N ALA A 104 1.41 4.87 -14.56
CA ALA A 104 2.33 4.23 -15.50
C ALA A 104 1.75 4.15 -16.92
N TYR A 105 0.45 3.88 -17.04
CA TYR A 105 -0.27 3.92 -18.32
C TYR A 105 -0.22 5.31 -18.94
N THR A 106 -0.51 6.36 -18.16
CA THR A 106 -0.44 7.76 -18.63
C THR A 106 0.97 8.11 -19.09
N LEU A 107 2.02 7.74 -18.34
CA LEU A 107 3.41 8.00 -18.72
C LEU A 107 3.85 7.28 -20.00
N LEU A 108 3.33 6.08 -20.29
CA LEU A 108 3.70 5.29 -21.46
C LEU A 108 2.88 5.62 -22.71
N THR A 109 1.62 6.02 -22.54
CA THR A 109 0.70 6.25 -23.67
C THR A 109 0.43 7.72 -23.94
N GLY A 110 0.74 8.62 -23.01
CA GLY A 110 0.34 10.03 -23.05
C GLY A 110 -1.17 10.25 -22.80
N GLN A 111 -1.95 9.21 -22.55
CA GLN A 111 -3.38 9.30 -22.35
C GLN A 111 -3.71 9.34 -20.85
N GLN A 112 -4.34 10.40 -20.41
CA GLN A 112 -4.86 10.53 -19.06
C GLN A 112 -6.36 10.20 -19.04
N LEU A 113 -6.79 9.39 -18.07
CA LEU A 113 -8.20 9.12 -17.85
C LEU A 113 -8.87 10.31 -17.17
N ASP A 114 -10.07 10.67 -17.62
CA ASP A 114 -10.95 11.60 -16.91
C ASP A 114 -11.41 11.04 -15.56
N ALA A 115 -11.88 11.93 -14.68
CA ALA A 115 -12.28 11.55 -13.31
C ALA A 115 -13.34 10.45 -13.27
N ILE A 116 -14.42 10.53 -14.06
CA ILE A 116 -15.52 9.55 -14.02
C ILE A 116 -15.08 8.17 -14.52
N PRO A 117 -14.44 8.00 -15.69
CA PRO A 117 -13.86 6.73 -16.12
C PRO A 117 -12.86 6.15 -15.11
N MET A 118 -12.01 7.00 -14.50
CA MET A 118 -11.04 6.56 -13.52
C MET A 118 -11.71 6.03 -12.24
N VAL A 119 -12.76 6.71 -11.72
CA VAL A 119 -13.57 6.24 -10.58
C VAL A 119 -14.22 4.89 -10.90
N ALA A 120 -14.84 4.75 -12.09
CA ALA A 120 -15.47 3.52 -12.51
C ALA A 120 -14.46 2.36 -12.57
N TRP A 121 -13.28 2.61 -13.13
CA TRP A 121 -12.21 1.61 -13.23
C TRP A 121 -11.71 1.16 -11.85
N VAL A 122 -11.30 2.09 -11.00
CA VAL A 122 -10.78 1.83 -9.66
C VAL A 122 -11.81 1.07 -8.81
N PHE A 123 -13.08 1.49 -8.87
CA PHE A 123 -14.18 0.79 -8.22
C PHE A 123 -14.33 -0.64 -8.75
N SER A 124 -14.34 -0.84 -10.06
CA SER A 124 -14.59 -2.15 -10.67
C SER A 124 -13.56 -3.21 -10.29
N VAL A 125 -12.27 -2.83 -10.32
CA VAL A 125 -11.15 -3.71 -9.93
C VAL A 125 -11.24 -4.09 -8.45
N SER A 126 -11.53 -3.11 -7.59
CA SER A 126 -11.70 -3.32 -6.15
C SER A 126 -12.94 -4.17 -5.84
N PHE A 127 -14.03 -3.94 -6.56
CA PHE A 127 -15.27 -4.70 -6.42
C PHE A 127 -15.12 -6.17 -6.81
N LEU A 128 -14.32 -6.47 -7.84
CA LEU A 128 -13.95 -7.84 -8.18
C LEU A 128 -13.21 -8.52 -7.01
N GLY A 129 -12.25 -7.81 -6.39
CA GLY A 129 -11.50 -8.31 -5.23
C GLY A 129 -12.39 -8.68 -4.04
N ILE A 130 -13.40 -7.87 -3.74
CA ILE A 130 -14.39 -8.14 -2.67
C ILE A 130 -15.13 -9.45 -2.92
N TRP A 131 -15.58 -9.69 -4.16
CA TRP A 131 -16.32 -10.92 -4.49
C TRP A 131 -15.40 -12.14 -4.51
N ILE A 132 -14.15 -12.01 -4.93
CA ILE A 132 -13.16 -13.08 -4.80
C ILE A 132 -12.97 -13.44 -3.31
N ALA A 133 -12.81 -12.45 -2.42
CA ALA A 133 -12.71 -12.68 -0.97
C ALA A 133 -13.94 -13.41 -0.42
N TRP A 134 -15.14 -13.04 -0.85
CA TRP A 134 -16.37 -13.70 -0.43
C TRP A 134 -16.35 -15.20 -0.69
N TYR A 135 -15.90 -15.62 -1.88
CA TYR A 135 -15.84 -17.04 -2.25
C TYR A 135 -14.68 -17.78 -1.59
N LEU A 136 -13.55 -17.13 -1.39
CA LEU A 136 -12.39 -17.72 -0.72
C LEU A 136 -12.56 -17.82 0.81
N ARG A 137 -13.43 -17.00 1.40
CA ARG A 137 -13.63 -16.88 2.85
C ARG A 137 -13.77 -18.22 3.57
N PRO A 138 -14.67 -19.16 3.16
CA PRO A 138 -14.90 -20.39 3.92
C PRO A 138 -13.64 -21.27 3.98
N SER A 139 -12.89 -21.36 2.88
CA SER A 139 -11.69 -22.20 2.82
C SER A 139 -10.54 -21.58 3.60
N LEU A 140 -10.31 -20.27 3.47
CA LEU A 140 -9.15 -19.60 4.08
C LEU A 140 -9.32 -19.35 5.58
N LEU A 141 -10.53 -18.98 6.03
CA LEU A 141 -10.77 -18.75 7.46
C LEU A 141 -10.85 -20.04 8.27
N ASN A 142 -11.18 -21.18 7.66
CA ASN A 142 -11.20 -22.47 8.33
C ASN A 142 -9.80 -23.12 8.42
N ASP A 143 -8.86 -22.65 7.63
CA ASP A 143 -7.48 -23.13 7.67
C ASP A 143 -6.77 -22.56 8.90
N LYS A 144 -6.46 -23.46 9.86
CA LYS A 144 -5.79 -23.11 11.13
C LYS A 144 -4.36 -22.59 10.94
N ALA A 145 -3.72 -22.90 9.80
CA ALA A 145 -2.38 -22.41 9.47
C ALA A 145 -2.38 -20.92 9.10
N LEU A 146 -3.54 -20.37 8.66
CA LEU A 146 -3.68 -19.00 8.23
C LEU A 146 -4.15 -18.11 9.39
N LYS A 147 -3.21 -17.38 9.98
CA LYS A 147 -3.46 -16.55 11.18
C LYS A 147 -4.03 -15.18 10.83
N PHE A 148 -3.72 -14.64 9.63
CA PHE A 148 -4.04 -13.27 9.23
C PHE A 148 -3.50 -12.24 10.23
N PRO A 149 -2.18 -12.06 10.34
CA PRO A 149 -1.55 -11.26 11.41
C PRO A 149 -2.06 -9.81 11.51
N GLU A 150 -2.30 -9.13 10.39
CA GLU A 150 -2.87 -7.77 10.39
C GLU A 150 -4.30 -7.74 10.95
N GLY A 151 -5.16 -8.69 10.53
CA GLY A 151 -6.50 -8.83 11.08
C GLY A 151 -6.47 -9.14 12.57
N MET A 152 -5.51 -9.98 13.01
CA MET A 152 -5.34 -10.28 14.45
C MET A 152 -4.86 -9.05 15.23
N ALA A 153 -3.96 -8.23 14.69
CA ALA A 153 -3.53 -6.97 15.32
C ALA A 153 -4.70 -5.97 15.46
N THR A 154 -5.55 -5.89 14.44
CA THR A 154 -6.77 -5.08 14.47
C THR A 154 -7.75 -5.61 15.54
N LEU A 155 -7.95 -6.92 15.62
CA LEU A 155 -8.78 -7.57 16.63
C LEU A 155 -8.24 -7.29 18.04
N GLU A 156 -6.95 -7.47 18.25
CA GLU A 156 -6.31 -7.21 19.54
C GLU A 156 -6.49 -5.76 19.98
N THR A 157 -6.29 -4.82 19.05
CA THR A 157 -6.53 -3.40 19.28
C THR A 157 -8.00 -3.15 19.64
N LEU A 158 -8.93 -3.74 18.89
CA LEU A 158 -10.37 -3.61 19.13
C LEU A 158 -10.74 -4.10 20.54
N LEU A 159 -10.31 -5.31 20.92
CA LEU A 159 -10.60 -5.86 22.24
C LEU A 159 -9.92 -5.06 23.37
N HIS A 160 -8.71 -4.57 23.12
CA HIS A 160 -7.98 -3.76 24.10
C HIS A 160 -8.68 -2.44 24.38
N ILE A 161 -9.23 -1.77 23.35
CA ILE A 161 -10.00 -0.54 23.47
C ILE A 161 -11.22 -0.74 24.38
N TYR A 162 -11.94 -1.84 24.22
CA TYR A 162 -13.15 -2.11 25.01
C TYR A 162 -12.86 -2.61 26.43
N ASN A 163 -11.74 -3.30 26.64
CA ASN A 163 -11.35 -3.79 27.97
C ASN A 163 -10.63 -2.70 28.80
N HIS A 164 -9.93 -1.75 28.17
CA HIS A 164 -9.10 -0.74 28.83
C HIS A 164 -9.33 0.65 28.23
N GLY A 165 -10.53 1.19 28.35
CA GLY A 165 -10.94 2.45 27.72
C GLY A 165 -10.05 3.68 28.02
N HIS A 166 -9.39 3.72 29.20
CA HIS A 166 -8.44 4.79 29.55
C HIS A 166 -7.18 4.76 28.66
N GLU A 167 -6.71 3.57 28.29
CA GLU A 167 -5.56 3.43 27.38
C GLU A 167 -5.91 3.84 25.95
N ALA A 168 -7.14 3.55 25.50
CA ALA A 168 -7.63 4.01 24.21
C ALA A 168 -7.62 5.54 24.09
N ALA A 169 -8.04 6.25 25.14
CA ALA A 169 -7.99 7.71 25.18
C ALA A 169 -6.55 8.24 25.13
N THR A 170 -5.59 7.55 25.76
CA THR A 170 -4.18 7.92 25.71
C THR A 170 -3.60 7.68 24.31
N ARG A 171 -3.89 6.54 23.68
CA ARG A 171 -3.47 6.27 22.29
C ARG A 171 -4.05 7.29 21.31
N LEU A 172 -5.33 7.67 21.48
CA LEU A 172 -5.94 8.71 20.66
C LEU A 172 -5.25 10.07 20.85
N LYS A 173 -4.90 10.45 22.09
CA LYS A 173 -4.16 11.70 22.33
C LYS A 173 -2.79 11.68 21.66
N VAL A 174 -2.06 10.56 21.72
CA VAL A 174 -0.77 10.40 21.04
C VAL A 174 -0.94 10.54 19.54
N LEU A 175 -1.94 9.87 18.95
CA LEU A 175 -2.23 9.95 17.52
C LEU A 175 -2.54 11.39 17.08
N LEU A 176 -3.45 12.06 17.80
CA LEU A 176 -3.86 13.42 17.45
C LEU A 176 -2.74 14.44 17.68
N SER A 177 -1.94 14.30 18.75
CA SER A 177 -0.80 15.20 19.01
C SER A 177 0.30 15.03 17.95
N ALA A 178 0.60 13.80 17.53
CA ALA A 178 1.55 13.54 16.46
C ALA A 178 1.04 14.06 15.10
N ALA A 179 -0.26 13.87 14.81
CA ALA A 179 -0.88 14.38 13.60
C ALA A 179 -0.89 15.93 13.57
N LEU A 180 -1.20 16.57 14.69
CA LEU A 180 -1.16 18.02 14.81
C LEU A 180 0.27 18.56 14.61
N LEU A 181 1.24 17.95 15.25
CA LEU A 181 2.65 18.33 15.11
C LEU A 181 3.10 18.25 13.65
N SER A 182 2.89 17.10 13.01
CA SER A 182 3.28 16.86 11.63
C SER A 182 2.53 17.78 10.65
N GLY A 183 1.22 17.95 10.86
CA GLY A 183 0.40 18.85 10.06
C GLY A 183 0.84 20.31 10.19
N LEU A 184 1.19 20.77 11.39
CA LEU A 184 1.71 22.12 11.61
C LEU A 184 3.06 22.34 10.94
N VAL A 185 4.00 21.39 11.05
CA VAL A 185 5.29 21.48 10.36
C VAL A 185 5.07 21.59 8.85
N LYS A 186 4.19 20.76 8.27
CA LYS A 186 3.88 20.82 6.84
C LYS A 186 3.17 22.12 6.45
N ALA A 187 2.25 22.62 7.28
CA ALA A 187 1.59 23.89 7.03
C ALA A 187 2.57 25.08 7.04
N VAL A 188 3.49 25.09 8.00
CA VAL A 188 4.55 26.12 8.05
C VAL A 188 5.44 26.04 6.80
N ASP A 189 5.89 24.83 6.45
CA ASP A 189 6.74 24.60 5.27
C ASP A 189 6.06 25.04 3.96
N THR A 190 4.74 24.86 3.86
CA THR A 190 3.99 25.14 2.63
C THR A 190 3.49 26.60 2.54
N PHE A 191 3.00 27.17 3.65
CA PHE A 191 2.26 28.46 3.61
C PHE A 191 3.01 29.63 4.22
N MET A 192 3.97 29.39 5.14
CA MET A 192 4.61 30.48 5.88
C MET A 192 6.08 30.65 5.51
N TRP A 193 6.85 29.58 5.57
CA TRP A 193 8.30 29.63 5.36
C TRP A 193 8.80 28.26 4.91
N VAL A 194 9.39 28.20 3.72
CA VAL A 194 10.04 26.98 3.22
C VAL A 194 11.19 26.62 4.14
N ILE A 195 11.04 25.53 4.89
CA ILE A 195 12.06 25.05 5.82
C ILE A 195 13.31 24.65 5.02
N PRO A 196 14.49 25.25 5.30
CA PRO A 196 15.70 24.96 4.55
C PRO A 196 16.06 23.47 4.62
N ARG A 197 16.22 22.84 3.47
CA ARG A 197 16.77 21.50 3.36
C ARG A 197 18.29 21.59 3.52
N TRP A 198 18.80 20.92 4.53
CA TRP A 198 20.23 20.96 4.82
C TRP A 198 20.95 19.81 4.12
N SER A 199 22.09 20.14 3.46
CA SER A 199 23.03 19.17 2.90
C SER A 199 24.44 19.46 3.37
N PRO A 200 25.26 18.43 3.64
CA PRO A 200 26.66 18.63 4.06
C PRO A 200 27.54 19.31 3.01
N SER A 201 27.23 19.17 1.72
CA SER A 201 27.95 19.80 0.61
C SER A 201 27.05 19.95 -0.62
N ALA A 202 27.41 20.91 -1.51
CA ALA A 202 26.71 21.10 -2.77
C ALA A 202 26.77 19.86 -3.71
N GLN A 203 27.81 19.04 -3.60
CA GLN A 203 27.90 17.80 -4.36
C GLN A 203 26.88 16.75 -3.86
N LEU A 204 26.75 16.61 -2.54
CA LEU A 204 25.76 15.71 -1.93
C LEU A 204 24.34 16.19 -2.18
N GLU A 205 24.10 17.51 -2.20
CA GLU A 205 22.81 18.08 -2.57
C GLU A 205 22.42 17.71 -3.99
N ARG A 206 23.32 17.81 -4.96
CA ARG A 206 23.10 17.37 -6.34
C ARG A 206 22.74 15.89 -6.44
N LEU A 207 23.29 15.06 -5.56
CA LEU A 207 23.04 13.62 -5.44
C LEU A 207 21.85 13.31 -4.49
N THR A 208 21.01 14.31 -4.20
CA THR A 208 19.81 14.19 -3.36
C THR A 208 20.04 13.84 -1.87
N PHE A 209 21.27 13.91 -1.36
CA PHE A 209 21.55 13.74 0.07
C PHE A 209 21.23 15.02 0.83
N THR A 210 19.98 15.24 1.11
CA THR A 210 19.47 16.38 1.88
C THR A 210 18.61 15.89 3.05
N ALA A 211 18.65 16.61 4.17
CA ALA A 211 17.74 16.39 5.28
C ALA A 211 16.40 17.10 4.96
N ASP A 212 15.37 16.30 4.70
CA ASP A 212 14.01 16.78 4.42
C ASP A 212 13.23 16.92 5.74
N PRO A 213 12.51 18.03 5.99
CA PRO A 213 11.74 18.21 7.23
C PRO A 213 10.48 17.33 7.33
N SER A 214 10.27 16.39 6.43
CA SER A 214 9.09 15.52 6.38
C SER A 214 9.01 14.58 7.58
N LEU A 215 8.06 14.82 8.46
CA LEU A 215 7.75 13.94 9.59
C LEU A 215 6.98 12.69 9.16
N LEU A 216 6.33 12.71 8.01
CA LEU A 216 5.76 11.53 7.36
C LEU A 216 6.82 10.47 7.12
N LEU A 217 7.97 10.86 6.55
CA LEU A 217 9.07 9.94 6.26
C LEU A 217 9.66 9.36 7.55
N VAL A 218 9.82 10.18 8.59
CA VAL A 218 10.26 9.73 9.92
C VAL A 218 9.25 8.76 10.53
N GLY A 219 7.97 9.09 10.50
CA GLY A 219 6.89 8.21 10.97
C GLY A 219 6.89 6.87 10.23
N PHE A 220 7.04 6.92 8.91
CA PHE A 220 7.13 5.72 8.09
C PHE A 220 8.33 4.85 8.47
N GLY A 221 9.49 5.47 8.63
CA GLY A 221 10.70 4.80 9.11
C GLY A 221 10.46 4.06 10.41
N GLY A 222 9.73 4.68 11.34
CA GLY A 222 9.37 4.07 12.63
C GLY A 222 8.51 2.80 12.51
N ILE A 223 7.66 2.72 11.49
CA ILE A 223 6.81 1.53 11.24
C ILE A 223 7.58 0.39 10.58
N ILE A 224 8.39 0.71 9.56
CA ILE A 224 9.09 -0.32 8.77
C ILE A 224 10.21 -1.02 9.54
N GLY A 225 10.71 -0.40 10.60
CA GLY A 225 11.70 -0.96 11.50
C GLY A 225 13.16 -0.86 11.02
N ILE A 226 14.08 -1.15 11.94
CA ILE A 226 15.52 -0.88 11.78
C ILE A 226 16.16 -1.63 10.60
N ARG A 227 15.78 -2.89 10.33
CA ARG A 227 16.33 -3.68 9.22
C ARG A 227 16.06 -3.00 7.87
N VAL A 228 14.81 -2.58 7.66
CA VAL A 228 14.38 -1.95 6.41
C VAL A 228 14.98 -0.55 6.29
N GLY A 229 14.96 0.25 7.37
CA GLY A 229 15.55 1.58 7.40
C GLY A 229 17.05 1.58 7.09
N LEU A 230 17.84 0.69 7.71
CA LEU A 230 19.27 0.57 7.41
C LEU A 230 19.51 0.05 5.98
N THR A 231 18.65 -0.79 5.45
CA THR A 231 18.75 -1.24 4.06
C THR A 231 18.47 -0.13 3.07
N LEU A 232 17.49 0.74 3.35
CA LEU A 232 17.24 1.94 2.54
C LEU A 232 18.45 2.86 2.53
N LEU A 233 19.07 3.07 3.68
CA LEU A 233 20.30 3.89 3.78
C LEU A 233 21.45 3.25 2.99
N LEU A 234 21.68 1.94 3.13
CA LEU A 234 22.67 1.19 2.35
C LEU A 234 22.42 1.34 0.85
N GLY A 235 21.19 1.13 0.42
CA GLY A 235 20.80 1.28 -0.98
C GLY A 235 20.99 2.70 -1.51
N ALA A 236 20.67 3.72 -0.70
CA ALA A 236 20.90 5.12 -1.07
C ALA A 236 22.41 5.42 -1.22
N VAL A 237 23.25 4.92 -0.32
CA VAL A 237 24.70 5.08 -0.44
C VAL A 237 25.24 4.38 -1.69
N LEU A 238 24.77 3.17 -2.00
CA LEU A 238 25.19 2.43 -3.19
C LEU A 238 24.71 3.10 -4.49
N ALA A 239 23.44 3.50 -4.55
CA ALA A 239 22.85 4.09 -5.75
C ALA A 239 23.33 5.53 -5.97
N TRP A 240 23.09 6.40 -4.99
CA TRP A 240 23.30 7.84 -5.12
C TRP A 240 24.72 8.28 -4.72
N GLY A 241 25.37 7.59 -3.76
CA GLY A 241 26.74 7.89 -3.34
C GLY A 241 27.82 7.20 -4.18
N GLY A 242 27.52 6.04 -4.75
CA GLY A 242 28.49 5.25 -5.53
C GLY A 242 28.19 5.25 -7.02
N LEU A 243 27.03 4.70 -7.40
CA LEU A 243 26.70 4.46 -8.82
C LEU A 243 26.39 5.76 -9.58
N ALA A 244 25.69 6.71 -8.98
CA ALA A 244 25.35 7.97 -9.63
C ALA A 244 26.59 8.83 -9.99
N PRO A 245 27.58 9.05 -9.12
CA PRO A 245 28.83 9.71 -9.51
C PRO A 245 29.56 8.98 -10.63
N TRP A 246 29.64 7.66 -10.56
CA TRP A 246 30.27 6.85 -11.59
C TRP A 246 29.59 7.00 -12.94
N LEU A 247 28.24 7.03 -13.00
CA LEU A 247 27.47 7.27 -14.22
C LEU A 247 27.78 8.62 -14.87
N LEU A 248 27.96 9.65 -14.05
CA LEU A 248 28.32 10.99 -14.50
C LEU A 248 29.75 11.04 -15.03
N GLU A 249 30.71 10.41 -14.35
CA GLU A 249 32.12 10.32 -14.79
C GLU A 249 32.27 9.55 -16.11
N GLN A 250 31.47 8.50 -16.32
CA GLN A 250 31.48 7.73 -17.55
C GLN A 250 30.68 8.38 -18.70
N GLY A 251 30.01 9.52 -18.44
CA GLY A 251 29.17 10.20 -19.42
C GLY A 251 27.95 9.38 -19.90
N LEU A 252 27.55 8.38 -19.11
CA LEU A 252 26.37 7.55 -19.40
C LEU A 252 25.04 8.27 -19.14
N VAL A 253 25.08 9.30 -18.30
CA VAL A 253 23.98 10.22 -18.04
C VAL A 253 24.48 11.63 -18.29
N THR A 254 23.81 12.33 -19.20
CA THR A 254 24.12 13.73 -19.51
C THR A 254 23.18 14.65 -18.74
N LEU A 255 23.76 15.59 -18.02
CA LEU A 255 22.98 16.57 -17.25
C LEU A 255 22.63 17.79 -18.11
N PRO A 256 21.46 18.39 -17.93
CA PRO A 256 21.12 19.65 -18.59
C PRO A 256 22.14 20.73 -18.22
N HIS A 257 22.63 21.47 -19.22
CA HIS A 257 23.63 22.52 -19.05
C HIS A 257 23.10 23.62 -18.11
N GLY A 258 23.84 23.92 -17.03
CA GLY A 258 23.50 25.00 -16.09
C GLY A 258 22.58 24.59 -14.92
N SER A 259 22.24 23.33 -14.76
CA SER A 259 21.45 22.88 -13.61
C SER A 259 22.31 22.89 -12.33
N SER A 260 21.97 23.77 -11.39
CA SER A 260 22.64 23.90 -10.07
C SER A 260 21.96 23.13 -8.93
N GLY A 261 20.74 22.61 -9.15
CA GLY A 261 19.93 21.90 -8.17
C GLY A 261 20.09 20.38 -8.20
N PRO A 262 19.26 19.65 -7.40
CA PRO A 262 19.23 18.21 -7.35
C PRO A 262 18.99 17.58 -8.73
N GLN A 263 19.75 16.53 -9.06
CA GLN A 263 19.77 15.92 -10.39
C GLN A 263 18.98 14.61 -10.41
N PHE A 264 17.95 14.50 -9.59
CA PHE A 264 17.16 13.30 -9.40
C PHE A 264 16.59 12.75 -10.70
N ALA A 265 15.87 13.59 -11.46
CA ALA A 265 15.13 13.15 -12.65
C ALA A 265 16.03 12.51 -13.71
N ALA A 266 17.18 13.13 -14.00
CA ALA A 266 18.14 12.60 -14.98
C ALA A 266 18.81 11.29 -14.52
N LEU A 267 19.16 11.20 -13.24
CA LEU A 267 19.85 10.03 -12.68
C LEU A 267 18.90 8.86 -12.47
N VAL A 268 17.67 9.12 -12.02
CA VAL A 268 16.69 8.07 -11.76
C VAL A 268 16.29 7.33 -13.03
N GLU A 269 16.30 7.97 -14.20
CA GLU A 269 16.02 7.31 -15.48
C GLU A 269 16.96 6.12 -15.75
N TRP A 270 18.18 6.16 -15.26
CA TRP A 270 19.13 5.04 -15.35
C TRP A 270 19.08 4.15 -14.10
N LEU A 271 19.09 4.76 -12.91
CA LEU A 271 19.15 4.04 -11.63
C LEU A 271 17.93 3.15 -11.38
N LEU A 272 16.77 3.49 -11.94
CA LEU A 272 15.56 2.69 -11.76
C LEU A 272 15.72 1.25 -12.29
N TRP A 273 16.52 1.02 -13.34
CA TRP A 273 16.63 -0.30 -13.98
C TRP A 273 17.24 -1.37 -13.07
N PRO A 274 18.43 -1.18 -12.48
CA PRO A 274 18.97 -2.14 -11.52
C PRO A 274 18.10 -2.26 -10.27
N GLY A 275 17.50 -1.17 -9.78
CA GLY A 275 16.60 -1.18 -8.63
C GLY A 275 15.34 -1.99 -8.88
N VAL A 276 14.67 -1.75 -10.01
CA VAL A 276 13.45 -2.49 -10.41
C VAL A 276 13.74 -3.96 -10.65
N SER A 277 14.80 -4.29 -11.41
CA SER A 277 15.14 -5.68 -11.68
C SER A 277 15.48 -6.46 -10.41
N LEU A 278 16.17 -5.82 -9.46
CA LEU A 278 16.43 -6.38 -8.13
C LEU A 278 15.13 -6.66 -7.37
N MET A 279 14.21 -5.70 -7.31
CA MET A 279 12.90 -5.88 -6.65
C MET A 279 12.07 -6.97 -7.31
N VAL A 280 11.95 -6.95 -8.63
CA VAL A 280 11.13 -7.91 -9.39
C VAL A 280 11.66 -9.33 -9.22
N CYS A 281 12.94 -9.55 -9.48
CA CYS A 281 13.55 -10.90 -9.40
C CYS A 281 13.51 -11.46 -7.97
N SER A 282 13.78 -10.62 -6.95
CA SER A 282 13.70 -11.06 -5.55
C SER A 282 12.29 -11.41 -5.12
N THR A 283 11.31 -10.61 -5.53
CA THR A 283 9.91 -10.81 -5.16
C THR A 283 9.33 -12.05 -5.83
N LEU A 284 9.64 -12.26 -7.11
CA LEU A 284 9.22 -13.45 -7.85
C LEU A 284 9.88 -14.71 -7.29
N ALA A 285 11.17 -14.67 -6.95
CA ALA A 285 11.88 -15.79 -6.31
C ALA A 285 11.26 -16.15 -4.96
N SER A 286 11.00 -15.15 -4.12
CA SER A 286 10.37 -15.34 -2.81
C SER A 286 8.95 -15.89 -2.95
N LEU A 287 8.18 -15.40 -3.91
CA LEU A 287 6.83 -15.90 -4.20
C LEU A 287 6.87 -17.37 -4.66
N ALA A 288 7.77 -17.71 -5.59
CA ALA A 288 7.92 -19.08 -6.08
C ALA A 288 8.26 -20.07 -4.95
N ILE A 289 9.18 -19.70 -4.06
CA ILE A 289 9.57 -20.55 -2.92
C ILE A 289 8.39 -20.71 -1.95
N ARG A 290 7.65 -19.62 -1.65
CA ARG A 290 6.46 -19.68 -0.78
C ARG A 290 5.36 -20.55 -1.38
N LEU A 291 5.11 -20.44 -2.69
CA LEU A 291 4.14 -21.30 -3.41
C LEU A 291 4.55 -22.77 -3.37
N TRP A 292 5.84 -23.06 -3.58
CA TRP A 292 6.35 -24.42 -3.48
C TRP A 292 6.21 -24.99 -2.05
N ALA A 293 6.50 -24.20 -1.02
CA ALA A 293 6.30 -24.59 0.37
C ALA A 293 4.81 -24.84 0.69
N LEU A 294 3.92 -23.96 0.22
CA LEU A 294 2.47 -24.13 0.36
C LEU A 294 1.97 -25.39 -0.36
N HIS A 295 2.43 -25.66 -1.57
CA HIS A 295 2.06 -26.87 -2.32
C HIS A 295 2.48 -28.17 -1.58
N ARG A 296 3.62 -28.16 -0.91
CA ARG A 296 4.06 -29.30 -0.07
C ARG A 296 3.17 -29.48 1.17
N SER A 297 2.74 -28.38 1.81
CA SER A 297 1.91 -28.44 3.00
C SER A 297 0.46 -28.84 2.70
N THR A 298 -0.10 -28.46 1.54
CA THR A 298 -1.49 -28.79 1.14
C THR A 298 -1.66 -30.25 0.74
N LYS A 299 -0.59 -30.96 0.34
CA LYS A 299 -0.65 -32.44 0.16
C LYS A 299 -0.96 -33.20 1.46
N ALA A 300 -0.86 -32.54 2.62
CA ALA A 300 -1.11 -33.13 3.93
C ALA A 300 -2.55 -32.90 4.48
N GLY A 301 -3.39 -32.09 3.82
CA GLY A 301 -4.74 -31.80 4.32
C GLY A 301 -5.61 -31.06 3.29
N GLY A 302 -5.99 -31.77 2.22
CA GLY A 302 -6.72 -31.18 1.09
C GLY A 302 -8.17 -30.83 1.41
N GLY A 303 -8.46 -29.57 1.75
CA GLY A 303 -9.79 -28.97 1.62
C GLY A 303 -9.95 -28.30 0.24
N ALA A 304 -11.12 -28.40 -0.38
CA ALA A 304 -11.42 -27.72 -1.62
C ALA A 304 -11.20 -26.20 -1.48
N ILE A 305 -10.43 -25.59 -2.38
CA ILE A 305 -10.11 -24.15 -2.33
C ILE A 305 -11.35 -23.30 -2.65
N TRP A 306 -12.30 -23.86 -3.37
CA TRP A 306 -13.51 -23.15 -3.86
C TRP A 306 -14.78 -23.78 -3.31
N THR A 307 -15.70 -22.95 -2.88
CA THR A 307 -17.11 -23.35 -2.64
C THR A 307 -17.95 -22.98 -3.85
N ILE A 308 -18.88 -23.87 -4.25
CA ILE A 308 -19.81 -23.62 -5.35
C ILE A 308 -20.64 -22.36 -5.03
N PRO A 309 -20.73 -21.38 -5.95
CA PRO A 309 -21.49 -20.17 -5.74
C PRO A 309 -22.98 -20.43 -5.48
N LYS A 310 -23.53 -19.82 -4.42
CA LYS A 310 -25.00 -19.75 -4.22
C LYS A 310 -25.59 -18.67 -5.12
N PRO A 311 -26.87 -18.77 -5.56
CA PRO A 311 -27.46 -17.89 -6.59
C PRO A 311 -27.33 -16.38 -6.30
N GLY A 312 -27.59 -15.92 -5.09
CA GLY A 312 -27.53 -14.50 -4.76
C GLY A 312 -26.12 -13.89 -4.84
N PRO A 313 -25.10 -14.48 -4.17
CA PRO A 313 -23.71 -14.06 -4.33
C PRO A 313 -23.16 -14.23 -5.76
N ALA A 314 -23.67 -15.19 -6.55
CA ALA A 314 -23.27 -15.38 -7.94
C ALA A 314 -23.57 -14.17 -8.82
N ALA A 315 -24.71 -13.50 -8.60
CA ALA A 315 -25.08 -12.29 -9.35
C ALA A 315 -24.10 -11.14 -9.12
N GLY A 316 -23.69 -10.90 -7.88
CA GLY A 316 -22.71 -9.87 -7.57
C GLY A 316 -21.32 -10.16 -8.13
N PHE A 317 -20.89 -11.42 -8.10
CA PHE A 317 -19.63 -11.84 -8.72
C PHE A 317 -19.68 -11.69 -10.25
N ALA A 318 -20.76 -12.13 -10.89
CA ALA A 318 -20.96 -11.96 -12.33
C ALA A 318 -20.97 -10.47 -12.72
N LEU A 319 -21.66 -9.63 -11.94
CA LEU A 319 -21.67 -8.18 -12.16
C LEU A 319 -20.25 -7.59 -12.07
N SER A 320 -19.43 -8.00 -11.10
CA SER A 320 -18.06 -7.52 -10.97
C SER A 320 -17.18 -7.91 -12.17
N ILE A 321 -17.34 -9.11 -12.69
CA ILE A 321 -16.65 -9.58 -13.90
C ILE A 321 -17.10 -8.76 -15.13
N ILE A 322 -18.40 -8.62 -15.34
CA ILE A 322 -18.95 -7.85 -16.45
C ILE A 322 -18.42 -6.41 -16.41
N LEU A 323 -18.41 -5.79 -15.24
CA LEU A 323 -17.96 -4.41 -15.06
C LEU A 323 -16.48 -4.26 -15.44
N VAL A 324 -15.60 -5.12 -14.89
CA VAL A 324 -14.16 -5.07 -15.19
C VAL A 324 -13.88 -5.32 -16.67
N VAL A 325 -14.50 -6.36 -17.27
CA VAL A 325 -14.29 -6.70 -18.68
C VAL A 325 -14.80 -5.57 -19.60
N SER A 326 -16.01 -5.05 -19.33
CA SER A 326 -16.56 -3.94 -20.13
C SER A 326 -15.68 -2.69 -20.06
N LEU A 327 -15.19 -2.33 -18.88
CA LEU A 327 -14.32 -1.16 -18.73
C LEU A 327 -12.93 -1.38 -19.35
N GLN A 328 -12.38 -2.60 -19.33
CA GLN A 328 -11.15 -2.90 -20.06
C GLN A 328 -11.31 -2.65 -21.58
N VAL A 329 -12.43 -3.07 -22.14
CA VAL A 329 -12.74 -2.87 -23.56
C VAL A 329 -13.00 -1.39 -23.88
N LEU A 330 -13.85 -0.74 -23.08
CA LEU A 330 -14.32 0.62 -23.37
C LEU A 330 -13.26 1.71 -23.11
N LEU A 331 -12.50 1.59 -22.01
CA LEU A 331 -11.56 2.62 -21.61
C LEU A 331 -10.16 2.42 -22.21
N PHE A 332 -9.75 1.19 -22.40
CA PHE A 332 -8.37 0.89 -22.82
C PHE A 332 -8.27 0.21 -24.18
N GLY A 333 -9.40 0.01 -24.87
CA GLY A 333 -9.43 -0.63 -26.19
C GLY A 333 -8.95 -2.08 -26.21
N ILE A 334 -8.97 -2.75 -25.05
CA ILE A 334 -8.49 -4.14 -24.93
C ILE A 334 -9.47 -5.07 -25.62
N ASN A 335 -8.96 -6.04 -26.39
CA ASN A 335 -9.79 -7.03 -27.06
C ASN A 335 -10.64 -7.81 -26.03
N PRO A 336 -11.96 -7.99 -26.24
CA PRO A 336 -12.86 -8.62 -25.28
C PRO A 336 -12.42 -10.00 -24.79
N TRP A 337 -11.85 -10.84 -25.65
CA TRP A 337 -11.38 -12.16 -25.23
C TRP A 337 -10.13 -12.06 -24.33
N MET A 338 -9.23 -11.10 -24.58
CA MET A 338 -8.07 -10.83 -23.71
C MET A 338 -8.54 -10.27 -22.36
N ALA A 339 -9.49 -9.33 -22.38
CA ALA A 339 -10.09 -8.82 -21.15
C ALA A 339 -10.72 -9.94 -20.31
N LEU A 340 -11.41 -10.88 -20.95
CA LEU A 340 -11.97 -12.04 -20.28
C LEU A 340 -10.89 -12.96 -19.70
N LEU A 341 -9.77 -13.14 -20.39
CA LEU A 341 -8.64 -13.96 -19.93
C LEU A 341 -7.96 -13.37 -18.68
N THR A 342 -8.05 -12.06 -18.43
CA THR A 342 -7.51 -11.45 -17.20
C THR A 342 -8.21 -11.95 -15.94
N ILE A 343 -9.48 -12.35 -16.03
CA ILE A 343 -10.31 -12.71 -14.89
C ILE A 343 -9.84 -13.99 -14.19
N PRO A 344 -9.70 -15.15 -14.87
CA PRO A 344 -9.21 -16.36 -14.21
C PRO A 344 -7.80 -16.19 -13.64
N LEU A 345 -6.92 -15.43 -14.32
CA LEU A 345 -5.61 -15.12 -13.79
C LEU A 345 -5.70 -14.29 -12.51
N ALA A 346 -6.52 -13.22 -12.51
CA ALA A 346 -6.74 -12.38 -11.33
C ALA A 346 -7.30 -13.18 -10.15
N ILE A 347 -8.26 -14.08 -10.38
CA ILE A 347 -8.81 -14.95 -9.34
C ILE A 347 -7.73 -15.87 -8.76
N CYS A 348 -6.95 -16.55 -9.62
CA CYS A 348 -5.86 -17.42 -9.16
C CYS A 348 -4.84 -16.64 -8.33
N LEU A 349 -4.42 -15.48 -8.82
CA LEU A 349 -3.41 -14.66 -8.16
C LEU A 349 -3.93 -14.04 -6.85
N ALA A 350 -5.21 -13.64 -6.80
CA ALA A 350 -5.83 -13.16 -5.56
C ALA A 350 -5.95 -14.28 -4.51
N ALA A 351 -6.25 -15.52 -4.92
CA ALA A 351 -6.26 -16.66 -4.02
C ALA A 351 -4.88 -16.96 -3.43
N VAL A 352 -3.83 -16.84 -4.25
CA VAL A 352 -2.42 -16.93 -3.81
C VAL A 352 -2.10 -15.81 -2.81
N ALA A 353 -2.43 -14.56 -3.16
CA ALA A 353 -2.19 -13.40 -2.30
C ALA A 353 -2.87 -13.55 -0.94
N ALA A 354 -4.13 -13.97 -0.91
CA ALA A 354 -4.90 -14.15 0.32
C ALA A 354 -4.30 -15.25 1.22
N ARG A 355 -3.76 -16.34 0.64
CA ARG A 355 -3.01 -17.36 1.41
C ARG A 355 -1.70 -16.82 1.96
N VAL A 356 -0.93 -16.08 1.15
CA VAL A 356 0.34 -15.48 1.59
C VAL A 356 0.09 -14.49 2.71
N VAL A 357 -0.90 -13.60 2.59
CA VAL A 357 -1.28 -12.65 3.66
C VAL A 357 -1.75 -13.39 4.91
N GLY A 358 -2.58 -14.42 4.75
CA GLY A 358 -3.04 -15.22 5.88
C GLY A 358 -1.91 -15.88 6.67
N ALA A 359 -0.82 -16.25 6.02
CA ALA A 359 0.36 -16.85 6.64
C ALA A 359 1.35 -15.82 7.16
N THR A 360 1.56 -14.71 6.47
CA THR A 360 2.68 -13.77 6.71
C THR A 360 2.27 -12.37 7.16
N GLY A 361 1.03 -11.95 6.89
CA GLY A 361 0.54 -10.59 7.09
C GLY A 361 0.98 -9.60 6.00
N ILE A 362 1.79 -10.00 5.04
CA ILE A 362 2.32 -9.09 4.01
C ILE A 362 1.69 -9.41 2.65
N PRO A 363 0.92 -8.48 2.06
CA PRO A 363 0.30 -8.69 0.75
C PRO A 363 1.35 -8.56 -0.38
N PRO A 364 1.52 -9.60 -1.24
CA PRO A 364 2.50 -9.59 -2.32
C PRO A 364 1.95 -8.89 -3.58
N ILE A 365 1.32 -7.73 -3.44
CA ILE A 365 0.58 -7.04 -4.54
C ILE A 365 1.51 -6.73 -5.72
N GLY A 366 2.72 -6.23 -5.46
CA GLY A 366 3.71 -5.95 -6.49
C GLY A 366 4.07 -7.20 -7.30
N ALA A 367 4.37 -8.33 -6.61
CA ALA A 367 4.69 -9.60 -7.29
C ALA A 367 3.52 -10.14 -8.11
N ILE A 368 2.30 -10.01 -7.60
CA ILE A 368 1.07 -10.40 -8.29
C ILE A 368 0.89 -9.60 -9.57
N GLY A 369 1.04 -8.27 -9.49
CA GLY A 369 0.98 -7.40 -10.66
C GLY A 369 2.06 -7.75 -11.70
N GLN A 370 3.31 -7.89 -11.28
CA GLN A 370 4.43 -8.23 -12.13
C GLN A 370 4.28 -9.61 -12.80
N LEU A 371 3.79 -10.61 -12.07
CA LEU A 371 3.50 -11.93 -12.64
C LEU A 371 2.41 -11.85 -13.71
N SER A 372 1.39 -11.02 -13.51
CA SER A 372 0.38 -10.75 -14.52
C SER A 372 0.97 -10.01 -15.73
N GLN A 373 1.84 -8.99 -15.52
CA GLN A 373 2.55 -8.31 -16.60
C GLN A 373 3.38 -9.28 -17.45
N LEU A 374 4.15 -10.17 -16.80
CA LEU A 374 4.93 -11.20 -17.49
C LEU A 374 4.04 -12.14 -18.29
N SER A 375 2.91 -12.59 -17.72
CA SER A 375 1.96 -13.48 -18.39
C SER A 375 1.39 -12.83 -19.66
N PHE A 376 0.95 -11.57 -19.57
CA PHE A 376 0.40 -10.87 -20.73
C PHE A 376 1.48 -10.29 -21.66
N GLY A 377 2.71 -10.10 -21.19
CA GLY A 377 3.85 -9.82 -22.05
C GLY A 377 4.14 -10.95 -23.03
N ILE A 378 3.86 -12.21 -22.64
CA ILE A 378 3.97 -13.38 -23.52
C ILE A 378 2.75 -13.52 -24.44
N VAL A 379 1.53 -13.34 -23.90
CA VAL A 379 0.28 -13.54 -24.64
C VAL A 379 -0.02 -12.41 -25.63
N ALA A 380 0.34 -11.18 -25.29
CA ALA A 380 0.06 -9.98 -26.07
C ALA A 380 1.30 -9.06 -26.11
N PRO A 381 2.40 -9.49 -26.76
CA PRO A 381 3.62 -8.69 -26.83
C PRO A 381 3.37 -7.33 -27.49
N GLY A 382 4.03 -6.29 -27.03
CA GLY A 382 3.93 -4.96 -27.60
C GLY A 382 2.68 -4.16 -27.19
N GLN A 383 1.76 -4.71 -26.43
CA GLN A 383 0.51 -4.03 -26.05
C GLN A 383 0.57 -3.51 -24.61
N VAL A 384 0.89 -2.21 -24.44
CA VAL A 384 0.95 -1.53 -23.14
C VAL A 384 -0.39 -1.60 -22.37
N PRO A 385 -1.56 -1.32 -22.98
CA PRO A 385 -2.83 -1.31 -22.24
C PRO A 385 -3.14 -2.63 -21.55
N ILE A 386 -3.08 -3.75 -22.30
CA ILE A 386 -3.39 -5.07 -21.72
C ILE A 386 -2.35 -5.47 -20.66
N ASN A 387 -1.07 -5.17 -20.87
CA ASN A 387 -0.01 -5.48 -19.92
C ASN A 387 -0.25 -4.81 -18.57
N LEU A 388 -0.49 -3.49 -18.55
CA LEU A 388 -0.71 -2.73 -17.31
C LEU A 388 -2.10 -3.00 -16.70
N MET A 389 -3.16 -3.06 -17.49
CA MET A 389 -4.52 -3.17 -16.95
C MET A 389 -4.87 -4.60 -16.51
N SER A 390 -4.28 -5.63 -17.12
CA SER A 390 -4.36 -6.99 -16.59
C SER A 390 -3.65 -7.12 -15.25
N ALA A 391 -2.48 -6.50 -15.13
CA ALA A 391 -1.72 -6.45 -13.90
C ALA A 391 -2.45 -5.66 -12.80
N ASN A 392 -3.08 -4.55 -13.17
CA ASN A 392 -3.94 -3.79 -12.26
C ASN A 392 -5.14 -4.62 -11.80
N THR A 393 -5.81 -5.33 -12.73
CA THR A 393 -6.93 -6.21 -12.37
C THR A 393 -6.48 -7.29 -11.39
N ALA A 394 -5.34 -7.93 -11.61
CA ALA A 394 -4.82 -8.97 -10.73
C ALA A 394 -4.32 -8.39 -9.38
N GLY A 395 -3.46 -7.38 -9.42
CA GLY A 395 -2.88 -6.78 -8.21
C GLY A 395 -3.92 -6.04 -7.36
N GLY A 396 -4.78 -5.25 -8.00
CA GLY A 396 -5.81 -4.46 -7.32
C GLY A 396 -6.90 -5.33 -6.70
N SER A 397 -7.40 -6.34 -7.45
CA SER A 397 -8.37 -7.28 -6.87
C SER A 397 -7.74 -8.14 -5.77
N ALA A 398 -6.46 -8.52 -5.88
CA ALA A 398 -5.74 -9.21 -4.81
C ALA A 398 -5.61 -8.34 -3.56
N GLY A 399 -5.32 -7.05 -3.70
CA GLY A 399 -5.24 -6.09 -2.61
C GLY A 399 -6.57 -6.02 -1.84
N GLN A 400 -7.66 -5.72 -2.52
CA GLN A 400 -8.98 -5.65 -1.88
C GLN A 400 -9.47 -7.00 -1.33
N CYS A 401 -9.10 -8.11 -1.99
CA CYS A 401 -9.39 -9.44 -1.48
C CYS A 401 -8.69 -9.68 -0.13
N THR A 402 -7.42 -9.33 -0.02
CA THR A 402 -6.64 -9.51 1.22
C THR A 402 -7.12 -8.62 2.35
N ASP A 403 -7.51 -7.38 2.06
CA ASP A 403 -8.06 -6.45 3.05
C ASP A 403 -9.37 -6.97 3.64
N LEU A 404 -10.31 -7.39 2.78
CA LEU A 404 -11.56 -7.95 3.26
C LEU A 404 -11.37 -9.29 4.01
N MET A 405 -10.35 -10.08 3.65
CA MET A 405 -10.03 -11.30 4.39
C MET A 405 -9.51 -11.02 5.81
N ASN A 406 -8.73 -9.96 5.99
CA ASN A 406 -8.33 -9.48 7.32
C ASN A 406 -9.55 -9.05 8.13
N ASP A 407 -10.47 -8.28 7.54
CA ASP A 407 -11.71 -7.85 8.18
C ASP A 407 -12.64 -9.02 8.52
N PHE A 408 -12.79 -10.00 7.63
CA PHE A 408 -13.54 -11.23 7.93
C PHE A 408 -12.93 -12.03 9.07
N LYS A 409 -11.60 -12.01 9.23
CA LYS A 409 -10.94 -12.65 10.38
C LYS A 409 -11.31 -11.97 11.69
N VAL A 410 -11.31 -10.64 11.73
CA VAL A 410 -11.78 -9.83 12.88
C VAL A 410 -13.25 -10.14 13.16
N GLY A 411 -14.10 -10.01 12.14
CA GLY A 411 -15.53 -10.24 12.28
C GLY A 411 -15.89 -11.63 12.78
N ARG A 412 -15.20 -12.67 12.29
CA ARG A 412 -15.39 -14.04 12.78
C ARG A 412 -15.06 -14.18 14.27
N ALA A 413 -14.00 -13.52 14.74
CA ALA A 413 -13.58 -13.59 16.12
C ALA A 413 -14.57 -12.94 17.09
N ILE A 414 -15.26 -11.88 16.64
CA ILE A 414 -16.26 -11.17 17.44
C ILE A 414 -17.70 -11.60 17.15
N GLY A 415 -17.93 -12.57 16.26
CA GLY A 415 -19.27 -13.04 15.89
C GLY A 415 -20.04 -12.12 14.94
N ALA A 416 -19.37 -11.21 14.23
CA ALA A 416 -20.00 -10.29 13.27
C ALA A 416 -20.54 -11.02 12.03
N THR A 417 -21.58 -10.45 11.42
CA THR A 417 -22.24 -10.98 10.23
C THR A 417 -21.44 -10.69 8.96
N PRO A 418 -20.89 -11.69 8.23
CA PRO A 418 -20.03 -11.44 7.07
C PRO A 418 -20.70 -10.66 5.94
N ARG A 419 -22.03 -10.80 5.75
CA ARG A 419 -22.77 -10.03 4.76
C ARG A 419 -22.77 -8.53 5.06
N LYS A 420 -22.82 -8.15 6.35
CA LYS A 420 -22.76 -6.75 6.77
C LYS A 420 -21.38 -6.15 6.55
N GLN A 421 -20.32 -6.94 6.76
CA GLN A 421 -18.95 -6.53 6.42
C GLN A 421 -18.76 -6.39 4.90
N LEU A 422 -19.33 -7.29 4.08
CA LEU A 422 -19.32 -7.16 2.62
C LEU A 422 -19.98 -5.85 2.15
N ILE A 423 -21.13 -5.49 2.72
CA ILE A 423 -21.81 -4.22 2.44
C ILE A 423 -20.96 -3.03 2.87
N ALA A 424 -20.40 -3.08 4.08
CA ALA A 424 -19.52 -2.05 4.61
C ALA A 424 -18.29 -1.84 3.70
N GLN A 425 -17.64 -2.92 3.26
CA GLN A 425 -16.52 -2.87 2.32
C GLN A 425 -16.94 -2.25 0.99
N THR A 426 -18.10 -2.65 0.44
CA THR A 426 -18.61 -2.11 -0.83
C THR A 426 -18.87 -0.60 -0.74
N LEU A 427 -19.45 -0.13 0.37
CA LEU A 427 -19.64 1.30 0.60
C LEU A 427 -18.30 2.02 0.74
N GLY A 428 -17.35 1.42 1.45
CA GLY A 428 -16.01 1.96 1.61
C GLY A 428 -15.30 2.14 0.27
N ILE A 429 -15.23 1.11 -0.58
CA ILE A 429 -14.57 1.22 -1.89
C ILE A 429 -15.29 2.20 -2.83
N PHE A 430 -16.62 2.31 -2.74
CA PHE A 430 -17.35 3.28 -3.55
C PHE A 430 -16.95 4.73 -3.20
N ILE A 431 -17.00 5.08 -1.93
CA ILE A 431 -16.56 6.40 -1.46
C ILE A 431 -15.07 6.62 -1.71
N GLY A 432 -14.25 5.59 -1.42
CA GLY A 432 -12.81 5.62 -1.66
C GLY A 432 -12.44 5.85 -3.13
N SER A 433 -13.17 5.25 -4.07
CA SER A 433 -12.94 5.46 -5.51
C SER A 433 -13.13 6.93 -5.90
N ILE A 434 -14.19 7.56 -5.40
CA ILE A 434 -14.46 8.97 -5.69
C ILE A 434 -13.38 9.86 -5.05
N VAL A 435 -13.17 9.70 -3.74
CA VAL A 435 -12.25 10.55 -2.97
C VAL A 435 -10.79 10.30 -3.39
N GLY A 436 -10.41 9.05 -3.64
CA GLY A 436 -9.06 8.70 -4.06
C GLY A 436 -8.71 9.26 -5.43
N VAL A 437 -9.64 9.19 -6.39
CA VAL A 437 -9.45 9.78 -7.72
C VAL A 437 -9.35 11.30 -7.65
N LEU A 438 -10.24 11.94 -6.90
CA LEU A 438 -10.19 13.40 -6.73
C LEU A 438 -8.89 13.84 -6.05
N ALA A 439 -8.43 13.09 -5.03
CA ALA A 439 -7.15 13.34 -4.38
C ALA A 439 -5.98 13.15 -5.35
N TYR A 440 -5.98 12.09 -6.16
CA TYR A 440 -4.94 11.85 -7.16
C TYR A 440 -4.86 12.98 -8.19
N LEU A 441 -5.99 13.38 -8.76
CA LEU A 441 -6.05 14.45 -9.76
C LEU A 441 -5.66 15.83 -9.17
N ALA A 442 -5.96 16.05 -7.89
CA ALA A 442 -5.56 17.28 -7.20
C ALA A 442 -4.05 17.30 -6.87
N LEU A 443 -3.47 16.14 -6.53
CA LEU A 443 -2.05 16.02 -6.21
C LEU A 443 -1.18 16.01 -7.48
N ILE A 444 -1.65 15.38 -8.55
CA ILE A 444 -0.93 15.16 -9.80
C ILE A 444 -1.79 15.61 -10.99
N PRO A 445 -1.97 16.90 -11.18
CA PRO A 445 -2.71 17.44 -12.34
C PRO A 445 -2.08 17.07 -13.68
N ASP A 446 -0.75 17.04 -13.75
CA ASP A 446 0.01 16.65 -14.93
C ASP A 446 1.00 15.53 -14.59
N PRO A 447 0.62 14.27 -14.82
CA PRO A 447 1.49 13.12 -14.54
C PRO A 447 2.81 13.12 -15.32
N GLN A 448 2.83 13.69 -16.54
CA GLN A 448 4.01 13.66 -17.41
C GLN A 448 5.17 14.51 -16.86
N THR A 449 4.86 15.64 -16.24
CA THR A 449 5.86 16.59 -15.74
C THR A 449 6.12 16.42 -14.23
N MET A 450 5.13 15.92 -13.48
CA MET A 450 5.20 15.89 -12.02
C MET A 450 5.72 14.56 -11.47
N LEU A 451 5.43 13.42 -12.11
CA LEU A 451 5.86 12.12 -11.64
C LEU A 451 7.32 11.84 -12.00
N LEU A 452 7.96 10.97 -11.20
CA LEU A 452 9.38 10.62 -11.30
C LEU A 452 10.29 11.85 -11.08
N THR A 453 9.83 12.81 -10.30
CA THR A 453 10.59 13.96 -9.81
C THR A 453 11.00 13.77 -8.35
N GLU A 454 11.87 14.64 -7.83
CA GLU A 454 12.25 14.59 -6.41
C GLU A 454 11.04 14.82 -5.49
N GLU A 455 10.11 15.69 -5.92
CA GLU A 455 8.89 15.94 -5.15
C GLU A 455 7.93 14.74 -5.19
N TRP A 456 7.75 14.12 -6.36
CA TRP A 456 6.88 12.97 -6.56
C TRP A 456 7.65 11.79 -7.17
N PRO A 457 8.48 11.08 -6.38
CA PRO A 457 9.32 9.99 -6.88
C PRO A 457 8.54 8.82 -7.45
N ALA A 458 7.32 8.59 -6.94
CA ALA A 458 6.35 7.60 -7.40
C ALA A 458 6.99 6.22 -7.73
N PRO A 459 7.71 5.56 -6.79
CA PRO A 459 8.53 4.40 -7.09
C PRO A 459 7.73 3.18 -7.56
N ALA A 460 6.47 3.06 -7.14
CA ALA A 460 5.58 2.04 -7.66
C ALA A 460 5.26 2.28 -9.14
N VAL A 461 5.02 3.54 -9.54
CA VAL A 461 4.81 3.93 -10.94
C VAL A 461 6.05 3.60 -11.78
N ALA A 462 7.25 3.98 -11.30
CA ALA A 462 8.52 3.68 -11.95
C ALA A 462 8.69 2.19 -12.20
N THR A 463 8.40 1.36 -11.19
CA THR A 463 8.52 -0.10 -11.28
C THR A 463 7.57 -0.69 -12.32
N TRP A 464 6.30 -0.32 -12.29
CA TRP A 464 5.29 -0.84 -13.22
C TRP A 464 5.55 -0.37 -14.66
N LYS A 465 5.94 0.91 -14.83
CA LYS A 465 6.36 1.48 -16.12
C LYS A 465 7.54 0.71 -16.70
N ALA A 466 8.62 0.50 -15.92
CA ALA A 466 9.82 -0.16 -16.39
C ALA A 466 9.56 -1.62 -16.83
N VAL A 467 8.79 -2.38 -16.06
CA VAL A 467 8.40 -3.74 -16.43
C VAL A 467 7.57 -3.75 -17.70
N ALA A 468 6.54 -2.89 -17.80
CA ALA A 468 5.72 -2.78 -19.00
C ALA A 468 6.56 -2.37 -20.22
N GLN A 469 7.43 -1.38 -20.09
CA GLN A 469 8.31 -0.92 -21.15
C GLN A 469 9.23 -2.04 -21.65
N THR A 470 9.87 -2.79 -20.75
CA THR A 470 10.73 -3.92 -21.11
C THR A 470 9.97 -5.01 -21.86
N LEU A 471 8.74 -5.32 -21.44
CA LEU A 471 7.93 -6.37 -22.05
C LEU A 471 7.28 -5.95 -23.37
N THR A 472 7.10 -4.64 -23.60
CA THR A 472 6.44 -4.16 -24.81
C THR A 472 7.43 -3.72 -25.89
N LEU A 473 8.52 -3.05 -25.53
CA LEU A 473 9.54 -2.55 -26.46
C LEU A 473 10.72 -3.50 -26.64
N GLY A 474 10.86 -4.47 -25.73
CA GLY A 474 12.00 -5.41 -25.71
C GLY A 474 13.26 -4.81 -25.08
N LEU A 475 14.18 -5.69 -24.67
CA LEU A 475 15.47 -5.30 -24.09
C LEU A 475 16.41 -4.62 -25.10
N ASP A 476 16.21 -4.87 -26.40
CA ASP A 476 17.05 -4.31 -27.46
C ASP A 476 16.85 -2.80 -27.66
N SER A 477 15.72 -2.26 -27.20
CA SER A 477 15.47 -0.83 -27.18
C SER A 477 16.31 -0.06 -26.14
N LEU A 478 16.90 -0.77 -25.17
CA LEU A 478 17.69 -0.20 -24.09
C LEU A 478 19.20 -0.22 -24.42
N SER A 479 19.92 0.77 -23.89
CA SER A 479 21.37 0.83 -24.04
C SER A 479 22.06 -0.40 -23.42
N ALA A 480 23.24 -0.74 -23.92
CA ALA A 480 23.99 -1.88 -23.41
C ALA A 480 24.30 -1.76 -21.90
N SER A 481 24.59 -0.55 -21.42
CA SER A 481 24.82 -0.28 -19.98
C SER A 481 23.60 -0.61 -19.13
N ILE A 482 22.40 -0.22 -19.58
CA ILE A 482 21.14 -0.52 -18.89
C ILE A 482 20.85 -2.02 -18.90
N ARG A 483 21.07 -2.71 -20.02
CA ARG A 483 20.89 -4.18 -20.09
C ARG A 483 21.76 -4.92 -19.08
N TRP A 484 23.04 -4.52 -18.96
CA TRP A 484 23.93 -5.08 -17.95
C TRP A 484 23.48 -4.75 -16.52
N ALA A 485 22.98 -3.53 -16.29
CA ALA A 485 22.43 -3.13 -14.99
C ALA A 485 21.19 -3.96 -14.59
N ILE A 486 20.30 -4.23 -15.55
CA ILE A 486 19.13 -5.11 -15.35
C ILE A 486 19.60 -6.53 -15.01
N PHE A 487 20.58 -7.07 -15.74
CA PHE A 487 21.08 -8.42 -15.50
C PHE A 487 21.73 -8.55 -14.12
N ILE A 488 22.63 -7.63 -13.77
CA ILE A 488 23.32 -7.64 -12.47
C ILE A 488 22.33 -7.42 -11.33
N GLY A 489 21.45 -6.42 -11.44
CA GLY A 489 20.42 -6.16 -10.44
C GLY A 489 19.46 -7.34 -10.26
N GLY A 490 19.03 -7.96 -11.36
CA GLY A 490 18.18 -9.13 -11.34
C GLY A 490 18.86 -10.35 -10.69
N LEU A 491 20.14 -10.60 -11.00
CA LEU A 491 20.90 -11.68 -10.40
C LEU A 491 21.07 -11.49 -8.88
N VAL A 492 21.44 -10.28 -8.45
CA VAL A 492 21.56 -9.94 -7.02
C VAL A 492 20.20 -10.09 -6.33
N GLY A 493 19.12 -9.61 -6.97
CA GLY A 493 17.76 -9.75 -6.44
C GLY A 493 17.34 -11.20 -6.30
N LEU A 494 17.59 -12.02 -7.32
CA LEU A 494 17.29 -13.46 -7.29
C LEU A 494 18.01 -14.16 -6.15
N LEU A 495 19.32 -13.94 -6.03
CA LEU A 495 20.15 -14.55 -4.98
C LEU A 495 19.68 -14.13 -3.58
N LEU A 496 19.48 -12.82 -3.35
CA LEU A 496 19.01 -12.32 -2.06
C LEU A 496 17.59 -12.80 -1.75
N GLY A 497 16.68 -12.86 -2.71
CA GLY A 497 15.31 -13.36 -2.53
C GLY A 497 15.28 -14.85 -2.18
N ILE A 498 16.14 -15.66 -2.78
CA ILE A 498 16.32 -17.07 -2.45
C ILE A 498 16.89 -17.21 -1.04
N LEU A 499 17.94 -16.47 -0.71
CA LEU A 499 18.58 -16.51 0.62
C LEU A 499 17.63 -16.08 1.73
N ASP A 500 16.90 -14.98 1.54
CA ASP A 500 15.90 -14.48 2.53
C ASP A 500 14.78 -15.49 2.76
N SER A 501 14.40 -16.25 1.72
CA SER A 501 13.31 -17.24 1.80
C SER A 501 13.74 -18.60 2.36
N LEU A 502 14.99 -19.01 2.16
CA LEU A 502 15.49 -20.34 2.59
C LEU A 502 16.20 -20.30 3.94
N LEU A 503 16.77 -19.16 4.33
CA LEU A 503 17.48 -19.06 5.60
C LEU A 503 16.50 -19.04 6.79
N PRO A 504 16.88 -19.63 7.93
CA PRO A 504 16.12 -19.52 9.17
C PRO A 504 15.97 -18.05 9.59
N ALA A 505 14.84 -17.69 10.20
CA ALA A 505 14.51 -16.30 10.54
C ALA A 505 15.62 -15.58 11.36
N HIS A 506 16.35 -16.30 12.22
CA HIS A 506 17.44 -15.74 13.01
C HIS A 506 18.65 -15.32 12.17
N ARG A 507 18.87 -15.93 11.00
CA ARG A 507 19.92 -15.54 10.05
C ARG A 507 19.40 -14.57 8.98
N ALA A 508 18.19 -14.79 8.49
CA ALA A 508 17.54 -13.92 7.50
C ALA A 508 17.43 -12.47 7.98
N ARG A 509 17.31 -12.23 9.29
CA ARG A 509 17.27 -10.86 9.86
C ARG A 509 18.51 -10.01 9.59
N TYR A 510 19.66 -10.61 9.30
CA TYR A 510 20.90 -9.91 8.99
C TYR A 510 21.07 -9.61 7.49
N LEU A 511 20.25 -10.24 6.63
CA LEU A 511 20.26 -9.91 5.20
C LEU A 511 19.56 -8.57 4.96
N PRO A 512 20.01 -7.78 3.98
CA PRO A 512 19.28 -6.59 3.56
C PRO A 512 17.88 -6.97 3.05
N SER A 513 16.88 -6.11 3.30
CA SER A 513 15.56 -6.26 2.70
C SER A 513 15.64 -5.96 1.21
N THR A 514 15.42 -6.96 0.37
CA THR A 514 15.57 -6.83 -1.09
C THR A 514 14.66 -5.75 -1.69
N ALA A 515 13.41 -5.68 -1.19
CA ALA A 515 12.47 -4.64 -1.61
C ALA A 515 12.97 -3.23 -1.25
N ALA A 516 13.47 -3.05 -0.01
CA ALA A 516 14.01 -1.77 0.43
C ALA A 516 15.30 -1.39 -0.31
N LEU A 517 16.18 -2.37 -0.58
CA LEU A 517 17.41 -2.13 -1.32
C LEU A 517 17.11 -1.61 -2.72
N GLY A 518 16.22 -2.28 -3.47
CA GLY A 518 15.86 -1.84 -4.81
C GLY A 518 15.05 -0.52 -4.82
N LEU A 519 14.20 -0.32 -3.80
CA LEU A 519 13.43 0.91 -3.65
C LEU A 519 14.34 2.15 -3.49
N ALA A 520 15.45 2.01 -2.77
CA ALA A 520 16.41 3.10 -2.57
C ALA A 520 17.10 3.59 -3.87
N PHE A 521 17.10 2.78 -4.93
CA PHE A 521 17.57 3.18 -6.26
C PHE A 521 16.57 4.08 -7.01
N VAL A 522 15.30 3.99 -6.64
CA VAL A 522 14.20 4.72 -7.27
C VAL A 522 13.76 5.93 -6.46
N LEU A 523 14.03 5.93 -5.16
CA LEU A 523 13.75 7.06 -4.27
C LEU A 523 14.95 8.00 -4.19
N PRO A 524 14.73 9.32 -4.01
CA PRO A 524 15.81 10.24 -3.63
C PRO A 524 16.52 9.76 -2.35
N ALA A 525 17.83 10.03 -2.24
CA ALA A 525 18.58 9.67 -1.05
C ALA A 525 18.02 10.32 0.23
N SER A 526 17.46 11.53 0.12
CA SER A 526 16.78 12.26 1.21
C SER A 526 15.65 11.45 1.83
N VAL A 527 14.80 10.84 1.01
CA VAL A 527 13.67 10.00 1.46
C VAL A 527 14.21 8.79 2.24
N SER A 528 15.20 8.09 1.67
CA SER A 528 15.82 6.93 2.32
C SER A 528 16.50 7.30 3.64
N LEU A 529 17.15 8.48 3.69
CA LEU A 529 17.82 9.02 4.88
C LEU A 529 16.81 9.29 6.00
N MET A 530 15.70 9.97 5.69
CA MET A 530 14.68 10.33 6.68
C MET A 530 13.94 9.10 7.20
N MET A 531 13.67 8.13 6.34
CA MET A 531 13.08 6.85 6.76
C MET A 531 14.05 6.05 7.64
N ALA A 532 15.34 6.02 7.30
CA ALA A 532 16.36 5.39 8.13
C ALA A 532 16.47 6.09 9.51
N LEU A 533 16.43 7.42 9.54
CA LEU A 533 16.41 8.20 10.78
C LEU A 533 15.21 7.81 11.66
N GLY A 534 14.00 7.74 11.11
CA GLY A 534 12.82 7.32 11.83
C GLY A 534 12.92 5.89 12.39
N ALA A 535 13.46 4.97 11.61
CA ALA A 535 13.71 3.59 12.04
C ALA A 535 14.73 3.51 13.19
N VAL A 536 15.83 4.26 13.10
CA VAL A 536 16.87 4.34 14.15
C VAL A 536 16.31 4.98 15.42
N LEU A 537 15.58 6.09 15.33
CA LEU A 537 14.96 6.74 16.47
C LEU A 537 14.00 5.80 17.20
N THR A 538 13.11 5.12 16.46
CA THR A 538 12.17 4.16 17.05
C THR A 538 12.93 2.98 17.69
N TRP A 539 13.99 2.49 17.07
CA TRP A 539 14.83 1.43 17.64
C TRP A 539 15.53 1.89 18.92
N LEU A 540 16.12 3.08 18.96
CA LEU A 540 16.74 3.64 20.17
C LEU A 540 15.74 3.79 21.32
N VAL A 541 14.53 4.28 21.02
CA VAL A 541 13.44 4.36 22.01
C VAL A 541 13.05 2.95 22.48
N SER A 542 13.00 1.97 21.60
CA SER A 542 12.69 0.58 21.97
C SER A 542 13.74 -0.06 22.86
N CYS A 543 15.01 0.27 22.68
CA CYS A 543 16.08 -0.22 23.54
C CYS A 543 16.00 0.37 24.96
N ARG A 544 15.55 1.63 25.09
CA ARG A 544 15.52 2.34 26.39
C ARG A 544 14.18 2.19 27.11
N TRP A 545 13.05 2.19 26.35
CA TRP A 545 11.68 2.14 26.86
C TRP A 545 10.82 1.17 26.04
N PRO A 546 11.08 -0.15 26.13
CA PRO A 546 10.40 -1.14 25.28
C PRO A 546 8.87 -1.14 25.45
N SER A 547 8.38 -0.99 26.68
CA SER A 547 6.94 -0.92 26.95
C SER A 547 6.23 0.29 26.34
N LEU A 548 6.91 1.42 26.27
CA LEU A 548 6.39 2.65 25.65
C LEU A 548 6.33 2.49 24.13
N THR A 549 7.37 1.91 23.55
CA THR A 549 7.42 1.64 22.10
C THR A 549 6.34 0.67 21.67
N GLU A 550 6.18 -0.44 22.38
CA GLU A 550 5.16 -1.45 22.09
C GLU A 550 3.74 -0.87 22.13
N ARG A 551 3.48 0.05 23.07
CA ARG A 551 2.16 0.66 23.26
C ARG A 551 1.85 1.81 22.29
N PHE A 552 2.83 2.63 21.92
CA PHE A 552 2.57 3.93 21.29
C PHE A 552 3.31 4.18 19.98
N ALA A 553 4.39 3.44 19.63
CA ALA A 553 5.20 3.76 18.46
C ALA A 553 4.40 3.75 17.15
N ILE A 554 3.61 2.71 16.91
CA ILE A 554 2.76 2.61 15.70
C ILE A 554 1.73 3.73 15.67
N THR A 555 1.13 4.05 16.82
CA THR A 555 0.11 5.10 16.92
C THR A 555 0.70 6.49 16.66
N ALA A 556 1.87 6.79 17.22
CA ALA A 556 2.58 8.05 16.99
C ALA A 556 3.00 8.18 15.52
N ALA A 557 3.62 7.14 14.96
CA ALA A 557 4.02 7.10 13.56
C ALA A 557 2.83 7.29 12.61
N ALA A 558 1.71 6.61 12.88
CA ALA A 558 0.49 6.78 12.10
C ALA A 558 -0.07 8.22 12.17
N GLY A 559 0.03 8.85 13.34
CA GLY A 559 -0.30 10.28 13.50
C GLY A 559 0.59 11.19 12.66
N LEU A 560 1.92 11.00 12.71
CA LEU A 560 2.87 11.78 11.89
C LEU A 560 2.55 11.68 10.40
N ILE A 561 2.27 10.48 9.92
CA ILE A 561 1.93 10.22 8.51
C ILE A 561 0.61 10.91 8.15
N ALA A 562 -0.44 10.70 8.94
CA ALA A 562 -1.75 11.26 8.66
C ALA A 562 -1.75 12.80 8.68
N GLY A 563 -1.06 13.41 9.65
CA GLY A 563 -1.02 14.87 9.78
C GLY A 563 -0.38 15.56 8.58
N GLU A 564 0.80 15.11 8.16
CA GLU A 564 1.49 15.68 7.00
C GLU A 564 0.71 15.42 5.71
N SER A 565 0.23 14.19 5.51
CA SER A 565 -0.51 13.82 4.30
C SER A 565 -1.80 14.63 4.13
N ILE A 566 -2.59 14.76 5.20
CA ILE A 566 -3.84 15.54 5.18
C ILE A 566 -3.54 17.01 4.87
N THR A 567 -2.52 17.57 5.51
CA THR A 567 -2.11 18.95 5.27
C THR A 567 -1.58 19.13 3.85
N GLY A 568 -0.77 18.18 3.35
CA GLY A 568 -0.24 18.21 1.98
C GLY A 568 -1.34 18.17 0.92
N VAL A 569 -2.32 17.28 1.08
CA VAL A 569 -3.50 17.22 0.19
C VAL A 569 -4.32 18.50 0.29
N GLY A 570 -4.56 18.99 1.52
CA GLY A 570 -5.28 20.26 1.75
C GLY A 570 -4.58 21.45 1.08
N ALA A 571 -3.25 21.50 1.12
CA ALA A 571 -2.46 22.54 0.46
C ALA A 571 -2.57 22.46 -1.07
N SER A 572 -2.48 21.26 -1.65
CA SER A 572 -2.66 21.07 -3.11
C SER A 572 -4.06 21.48 -3.57
N LEU A 573 -5.10 21.12 -2.82
CA LEU A 573 -6.47 21.56 -3.10
C LEU A 573 -6.62 23.09 -3.01
N TRP A 574 -6.03 23.71 -1.98
CA TRP A 574 -6.03 25.16 -1.82
C TRP A 574 -5.37 25.87 -3.00
N GLN A 575 -4.20 25.39 -3.44
CA GLN A 575 -3.50 25.94 -4.60
C GLN A 575 -4.30 25.79 -5.89
N MET A 576 -4.96 24.63 -6.08
CA MET A 576 -5.81 24.39 -7.24
C MET A 576 -7.02 25.33 -7.29
N LEU A 577 -7.65 25.61 -6.14
CA LEU A 577 -8.78 26.53 -6.05
C LEU A 577 -8.38 28.01 -6.11
N GLY A 578 -7.16 28.35 -5.70
CA GLY A 578 -6.66 29.73 -5.71
C GLY A 578 -6.07 30.19 -7.05
N ASN A 579 -5.72 29.24 -7.94
CA ASN A 579 -5.19 29.52 -9.28
C ASN A 579 -6.26 29.44 -10.40
N GLY A 580 -7.50 29.13 -10.07
CA GLY A 580 -8.68 29.16 -10.94
C GLY A 580 -9.52 30.41 -10.69
#